data_2167c46fd6827661b630383044fe4308
#
_entry.id   2167c46fd6827661b630383044fe4308
#
_cell.length_a   1.000
_cell.length_b   1.000
_cell.length_c   1.000
_cell.angle_alpha   90.00
_cell.angle_beta   90.00
_cell.angle_gamma   90.00
#
_symmetry.space_group_name_H-M   'P 1'
#
loop_
_entity.id
_entity.type
_entity.pdbx_description
1 polymer ?
#
loop_
_entity_poly.entity_id
_entity_poly.type
_entity_poly.pdbx_seq_one_letter_code
_entity_poly.pdbx_strand_id
1 'polypeptide(L)'
;LDRSSAASDVYKRQPGHKGLYGPQGTGLLLCGSDALPLIEGGTGSESLRQSMPDFLPDRLEAGTHNVPGIAGLEAGIAFVRAQRPERILHHSRALIRRVGEGLGKIPNVHGFLSLEASLQAGVLSFTVDGLSPESVAEEMAKRGIALRAGLHCAPFAHKTVGTLPDGTVRLSVSAFNRESEIDTFLSSLRAIAAGQAKN
;
A
#
# COMPACT_ATOMS: atom_id res chain seq x y z
N LEU A 1 0.91 -15.58 6.36
CA LEU A 1 1.11 -16.13 5.03
C LEU A 1 1.24 -17.62 5.18
N ASP A 2 0.15 -18.27 5.01
CA ASP A 2 0.11 -19.72 5.02
C ASP A 2 1.04 -20.24 3.94
N ARG A 3 1.95 -21.09 4.34
CA ARG A 3 2.83 -21.78 3.41
C ARG A 3 2.00 -22.84 2.74
N SER A 4 1.32 -22.46 1.68
CA SER A 4 0.71 -23.44 0.80
C SER A 4 1.83 -24.32 0.25
N SER A 5 1.86 -25.56 0.67
CA SER A 5 2.69 -26.61 0.08
C SER A 5 2.28 -26.92 -1.37
N ALA A 6 1.14 -26.39 -1.80
CA ALA A 6 0.67 -26.36 -3.18
C ALA A 6 1.18 -25.13 -3.96
N ALA A 7 2.25 -24.50 -3.50
CA ALA A 7 2.76 -23.24 -4.08
C ALA A 7 3.42 -23.39 -5.46
N SER A 8 3.50 -24.57 -6.03
CA SER A 8 4.00 -24.78 -7.40
C SER A 8 3.15 -24.09 -8.47
N ASP A 9 1.86 -23.81 -8.18
CA ASP A 9 0.93 -23.25 -9.16
C ASP A 9 0.50 -21.82 -8.83
N VAL A 10 1.12 -21.18 -7.82
CA VAL A 10 0.71 -19.86 -7.38
C VAL A 10 1.44 -18.77 -8.15
N TYR A 11 0.67 -17.96 -8.88
CA TYR A 11 1.13 -16.71 -9.46
C TYR A 11 1.16 -15.63 -8.38
N LYS A 12 2.33 -15.04 -8.13
CA LYS A 12 2.46 -13.87 -7.26
C LYS A 12 2.71 -12.64 -8.12
N ARG A 13 1.79 -11.68 -8.02
CA ARG A 13 1.90 -10.38 -8.68
C ARG A 13 2.15 -9.31 -7.64
N GLN A 14 3.20 -8.54 -7.82
CA GLN A 14 3.54 -7.44 -6.91
C GLN A 14 3.81 -6.17 -7.70
N PRO A 15 3.03 -5.09 -7.52
CA PRO A 15 3.35 -3.79 -8.12
C PRO A 15 4.61 -3.21 -7.47
N GLY A 16 5.49 -2.67 -8.30
CA GLY A 16 6.79 -2.15 -7.87
C GLY A 16 6.69 -0.94 -6.94
N HIS A 17 5.70 -0.08 -7.19
CA HIS A 17 5.51 1.19 -6.45
C HIS A 17 4.86 1.05 -5.07
N LYS A 18 4.72 -0.15 -4.53
CA LYS A 18 4.20 -0.41 -3.18
C LYS A 18 5.32 -0.91 -2.26
N GLY A 19 5.16 -2.08 -1.65
CA GLY A 19 6.12 -2.63 -0.70
C GLY A 19 7.53 -2.94 -1.24
N LEU A 20 7.74 -2.82 -2.55
CA LEU A 20 9.05 -2.97 -3.17
C LEU A 20 9.80 -1.65 -3.36
N TYR A 21 9.20 -0.51 -3.02
CA TYR A 21 9.81 0.83 -3.12
C TYR A 21 10.35 1.19 -4.52
N GLY A 22 9.83 0.54 -5.56
CA GLY A 22 10.18 0.81 -6.95
C GLY A 22 9.30 1.90 -7.58
N PRO A 23 9.60 2.30 -8.82
CA PRO A 23 8.82 3.31 -9.55
C PRO A 23 7.43 2.80 -9.95
N GLN A 24 6.54 3.74 -10.25
CA GLN A 24 5.26 3.44 -10.90
C GLN A 24 5.47 2.84 -12.29
N GLY A 25 4.50 2.05 -12.76
CA GLY A 25 4.58 1.38 -14.05
C GLY A 25 5.53 0.17 -14.08
N THR A 26 5.97 -0.31 -12.92
CA THR A 26 6.78 -1.53 -12.77
C THR A 26 6.11 -2.54 -11.86
N GLY A 27 6.50 -3.78 -11.98
CA GLY A 27 6.02 -4.86 -11.14
C GLY A 27 6.75 -6.16 -11.39
N LEU A 28 6.40 -7.18 -10.61
CA LEU A 28 6.94 -8.54 -10.76
C LEU A 28 5.79 -9.52 -10.89
N LEU A 29 5.98 -10.49 -11.77
CA LEU A 29 5.17 -11.69 -11.86
C LEU A 29 6.05 -12.91 -11.58
N LEU A 30 5.74 -13.65 -10.53
CA LEU A 30 6.37 -14.94 -10.21
C LEU A 30 5.41 -16.04 -10.60
N CYS A 31 5.80 -16.89 -11.55
CA CYS A 31 5.01 -18.02 -12.04
C CYS A 31 5.67 -19.33 -11.60
N GLY A 32 4.90 -20.23 -11.01
CA GLY A 32 5.33 -21.60 -10.68
C GLY A 32 5.18 -22.58 -11.83
N SER A 33 4.40 -22.23 -12.85
CA SER A 33 4.13 -23.03 -14.05
C SER A 33 4.19 -22.16 -15.29
N ASP A 34 4.09 -22.78 -16.45
CA ASP A 34 4.02 -22.07 -17.72
C ASP A 34 2.81 -21.13 -17.80
N ALA A 35 3.06 -19.90 -18.25
CA ALA A 35 2.02 -18.91 -18.48
C ALA A 35 1.90 -18.60 -19.99
N LEU A 36 0.68 -18.38 -20.43
CA LEU A 36 0.42 -17.92 -21.78
C LEU A 36 0.42 -16.39 -21.84
N PRO A 37 0.86 -15.78 -22.94
CA PRO A 37 0.77 -14.35 -23.14
C PRO A 37 -0.71 -13.92 -23.17
N LEU A 38 -1.01 -12.84 -22.46
CA LEU A 38 -2.34 -12.19 -22.50
C LEU A 38 -2.35 -11.07 -23.53
N ILE A 39 -1.19 -10.45 -23.75
CA ILE A 39 -0.97 -9.37 -24.71
C ILE A 39 0.15 -9.81 -25.63
N GLU A 40 -0.04 -9.64 -26.92
CA GLU A 40 0.97 -9.96 -27.92
C GLU A 40 1.45 -8.69 -28.61
N GLY A 41 2.71 -8.68 -29.05
CA GLY A 41 3.32 -7.54 -29.73
C GLY A 41 4.79 -7.76 -30.02
N GLY A 42 5.43 -6.80 -30.67
CA GLY A 42 6.85 -6.90 -30.98
C GLY A 42 7.71 -6.96 -29.73
N THR A 43 8.66 -7.89 -29.69
CA THR A 43 9.62 -8.05 -28.60
C THR A 43 11.03 -7.57 -28.97
N GLY A 44 11.29 -7.42 -30.28
CA GLY A 44 12.62 -7.08 -30.82
C GLY A 44 13.56 -8.28 -30.97
N SER A 45 13.26 -9.44 -30.38
CA SER A 45 14.10 -10.64 -30.45
C SER A 45 13.80 -11.53 -31.65
N GLU A 46 12.52 -11.68 -32.03
CA GLU A 46 12.05 -12.51 -33.16
C GLU A 46 11.08 -11.72 -34.07
N SER A 47 11.59 -10.70 -34.75
CA SER A 47 10.77 -9.74 -35.52
C SER A 47 10.01 -10.33 -36.72
N LEU A 48 10.40 -11.50 -37.22
CA LEU A 48 9.70 -12.19 -38.32
C LEU A 48 8.51 -13.03 -37.83
N ARG A 49 8.43 -13.31 -36.54
CA ARG A 49 7.40 -14.14 -35.95
C ARG A 49 6.16 -13.32 -35.63
N GLN A 50 4.97 -13.79 -35.99
CA GLN A 50 3.71 -13.14 -35.68
C GLN A 50 3.17 -13.45 -34.28
N SER A 51 3.58 -14.58 -33.71
CA SER A 51 3.27 -14.97 -32.33
C SER A 51 4.42 -14.61 -31.39
N MET A 52 4.11 -14.51 -30.09
CA MET A 52 5.12 -14.29 -29.07
C MET A 52 6.18 -15.42 -29.07
N PRO A 53 7.45 -15.10 -28.72
CA PRO A 53 8.50 -16.11 -28.56
C PRO A 53 8.13 -17.18 -27.52
N ASP A 54 8.76 -18.35 -27.62
CA ASP A 54 8.51 -19.45 -26.68
C ASP A 54 9.33 -19.36 -25.39
N PHE A 55 10.31 -18.44 -25.34
CA PHE A 55 11.21 -18.28 -24.19
C PHE A 55 10.85 -17.08 -23.32
N LEU A 56 11.16 -17.17 -22.04
CA LEU A 56 11.00 -16.08 -21.08
C LEU A 56 12.28 -15.19 -21.10
N PRO A 57 12.15 -13.89 -20.81
CA PRO A 57 10.90 -13.19 -20.45
C PRO A 57 10.05 -12.76 -21.64
N ASP A 58 10.55 -12.81 -22.85
CA ASP A 58 9.99 -12.22 -24.08
C ASP A 58 8.57 -12.73 -24.34
N ARG A 59 8.29 -14.01 -24.04
CA ARG A 59 6.95 -14.58 -24.21
C ARG A 59 5.85 -13.81 -23.47
N LEU A 60 6.15 -13.21 -22.32
CA LEU A 60 5.17 -12.52 -21.47
C LEU A 60 5.32 -11.01 -21.48
N GLU A 61 6.31 -10.48 -22.22
CA GLU A 61 6.63 -9.06 -22.22
C GLU A 61 6.62 -8.51 -23.66
N ALA A 62 5.45 -8.03 -24.08
CA ALA A 62 5.28 -7.41 -25.40
C ALA A 62 5.64 -5.93 -25.37
N GLY A 63 6.31 -5.45 -26.42
CA GLY A 63 6.64 -4.03 -26.60
C GLY A 63 8.02 -3.64 -26.05
N THR A 64 8.28 -2.35 -25.99
CA THR A 64 9.54 -1.80 -25.46
C THR A 64 9.51 -1.74 -23.94
N HIS A 65 10.46 -2.38 -23.30
CA HIS A 65 10.52 -2.44 -21.83
C HIS A 65 10.87 -1.09 -21.21
N ASN A 66 10.28 -0.82 -20.05
CA ASN A 66 10.63 0.31 -19.20
C ASN A 66 11.95 0.04 -18.45
N VAL A 67 13.06 0.02 -19.17
CA VAL A 67 14.40 -0.29 -18.61
C VAL A 67 14.77 0.61 -17.42
N PRO A 68 14.58 1.96 -17.48
CA PRO A 68 14.87 2.81 -16.33
C PRO A 68 14.00 2.47 -15.11
N GLY A 69 12.73 2.14 -15.33
CA GLY A 69 11.83 1.73 -14.25
C GLY A 69 12.22 0.38 -13.65
N ILE A 70 12.66 -0.58 -14.46
CA ILE A 70 13.16 -1.90 -14.01
C ILE A 70 14.41 -1.73 -13.16
N ALA A 71 15.37 -0.90 -13.58
CA ALA A 71 16.56 -0.58 -12.78
C ALA A 71 16.20 0.07 -11.43
N GLY A 72 15.21 0.98 -11.44
CA GLY A 72 14.67 1.56 -10.18
C GLY A 72 14.01 0.52 -9.30
N LEU A 73 13.28 -0.45 -9.87
CA LEU A 73 12.68 -1.56 -9.12
C LEU A 73 13.75 -2.47 -8.50
N GLU A 74 14.83 -2.76 -9.22
CA GLU A 74 15.98 -3.52 -8.70
C GLU A 74 16.57 -2.84 -7.46
N ALA A 75 16.79 -1.52 -7.51
CA ALA A 75 17.27 -0.75 -6.36
C ALA A 75 16.30 -0.82 -5.19
N GLY A 76 14.99 -0.74 -5.43
CA GLY A 76 13.96 -0.89 -4.39
C GLY A 76 13.99 -2.27 -3.74
N ILE A 77 14.12 -3.33 -4.52
CA ILE A 77 14.25 -4.71 -4.03
C ILE A 77 15.53 -4.88 -3.21
N ALA A 78 16.66 -4.32 -3.69
CA ALA A 78 17.93 -4.34 -2.96
C ALA A 78 17.80 -3.65 -1.60
N PHE A 79 17.11 -2.50 -1.53
CA PHE A 79 16.80 -1.82 -0.27
C PHE A 79 15.98 -2.71 0.68
N VAL A 80 14.89 -3.31 0.20
CA VAL A 80 14.02 -4.18 1.03
C VAL A 80 14.81 -5.37 1.56
N ARG A 81 15.67 -5.99 0.75
CA ARG A 81 16.55 -7.10 1.18
C ARG A 81 17.54 -6.65 2.24
N ALA A 82 18.18 -5.50 2.07
CA ALA A 82 19.16 -4.95 3.01
C ALA A 82 18.50 -4.60 4.36
N GLN A 83 17.31 -4.00 4.34
CA GLN A 83 16.55 -3.66 5.55
C GLN A 83 15.89 -4.86 6.22
N ARG A 84 15.71 -5.97 5.50
CA ARG A 84 14.95 -7.17 5.86
C ARG A 84 13.46 -6.91 6.01
N PRO A 85 12.59 -7.61 5.26
CA PRO A 85 11.13 -7.43 5.28
C PRO A 85 10.53 -7.50 6.70
N GLU A 86 11.05 -8.40 7.54
CA GLU A 86 10.59 -8.61 8.91
C GLU A 86 10.85 -7.37 9.79
N ARG A 87 11.99 -6.71 9.61
CA ARG A 87 12.31 -5.46 10.33
C ARG A 87 11.42 -4.31 9.88
N ILE A 88 11.19 -4.18 8.57
CA ILE A 88 10.26 -3.17 8.02
C ILE A 88 8.87 -3.39 8.58
N LEU A 89 8.40 -4.64 8.62
CA LEU A 89 7.08 -4.99 9.16
C LEU A 89 7.00 -4.68 10.66
N HIS A 90 8.01 -5.06 11.44
CA HIS A 90 8.07 -4.79 12.88
C HIS A 90 8.03 -3.28 13.17
N HIS A 91 8.84 -2.50 12.46
CA HIS A 91 8.87 -1.04 12.56
C HIS A 91 7.50 -0.43 12.22
N SER A 92 6.93 -0.80 11.08
CA SER A 92 5.63 -0.31 10.66
C SER A 92 4.52 -0.64 11.66
N ARG A 93 4.53 -1.87 12.23
CA ARG A 93 3.57 -2.28 13.27
C ARG A 93 3.73 -1.47 14.56
N ALA A 94 4.97 -1.16 14.96
CA ALA A 94 5.22 -0.34 16.15
C ALA A 94 4.63 1.08 15.97
N LEU A 95 4.84 1.68 14.80
CA LEU A 95 4.24 2.98 14.48
C LEU A 95 2.71 2.94 14.45
N ILE A 96 2.11 1.93 13.81
CA ILE A 96 0.65 1.79 13.76
C ILE A 96 0.05 1.53 15.15
N ARG A 97 0.72 0.76 15.99
CA ARG A 97 0.29 0.58 17.39
C ARG A 97 0.24 1.92 18.12
N ARG A 98 1.31 2.73 18.01
CA ARG A 98 1.36 4.07 18.59
C ARG A 98 0.21 4.95 18.07
N VAL A 99 -0.08 4.90 16.77
CA VAL A 99 -1.26 5.57 16.19
C VAL A 99 -2.55 5.09 16.87
N GLY A 100 -2.79 3.78 16.92
CA GLY A 100 -4.01 3.21 17.50
C GLY A 100 -4.22 3.59 18.97
N GLU A 101 -3.17 3.52 19.77
CA GLU A 101 -3.18 3.95 21.18
C GLU A 101 -3.45 5.46 21.31
N GLY A 102 -2.96 6.25 20.36
CA GLY A 102 -3.20 7.68 20.30
C GLY A 102 -4.62 8.04 19.90
N LEU A 103 -5.16 7.35 18.88
CA LEU A 103 -6.56 7.55 18.43
C LEU A 103 -7.55 7.26 19.53
N GLY A 104 -7.36 6.18 20.30
CA GLY A 104 -8.22 5.84 21.42
C GLY A 104 -8.31 6.90 22.54
N LYS A 105 -7.42 7.91 22.50
CA LYS A 105 -7.40 9.04 23.44
C LYS A 105 -7.97 10.34 22.84
N ILE A 106 -8.44 10.31 21.61
CA ILE A 106 -9.04 11.48 20.94
C ILE A 106 -10.54 11.24 20.84
N PRO A 107 -11.38 12.03 21.49
CA PRO A 107 -12.83 11.92 21.36
C PRO A 107 -13.27 12.08 19.91
N ASN A 108 -14.35 11.40 19.54
CA ASN A 108 -14.97 11.47 18.21
C ASN A 108 -14.09 10.94 17.05
N VAL A 109 -13.04 10.17 17.36
CA VAL A 109 -12.17 9.51 16.36
C VAL A 109 -12.29 8.00 16.51
N HIS A 110 -12.62 7.32 15.42
CA HIS A 110 -12.80 5.87 15.38
C HIS A 110 -11.78 5.23 14.47
N GLY A 111 -10.88 4.45 15.05
CA GLY A 111 -9.83 3.72 14.32
C GLY A 111 -10.25 2.30 13.97
N PHE A 112 -9.94 1.86 12.77
CA PHE A 112 -10.15 0.49 12.28
C PHE A 112 -8.83 -0.28 12.33
N LEU A 113 -8.59 -0.96 13.44
CA LEU A 113 -7.41 -1.81 13.65
C LEU A 113 -7.80 -3.28 13.59
N SER A 114 -6.82 -4.12 13.25
CA SER A 114 -6.97 -5.57 13.43
C SER A 114 -7.08 -5.91 14.92
N LEU A 115 -8.03 -6.79 15.26
CA LEU A 115 -8.14 -7.35 16.63
C LEU A 115 -6.91 -8.18 17.00
N GLU A 116 -6.25 -8.75 16.01
CA GLU A 116 -5.03 -9.53 16.16
C GLU A 116 -3.83 -8.72 15.64
N ALA A 117 -2.92 -8.38 16.56
CA ALA A 117 -1.75 -7.57 16.24
C ALA A 117 -0.82 -8.21 15.19
N SER A 118 -0.81 -9.54 15.10
CA SER A 118 -0.04 -10.30 14.10
C SER A 118 -0.54 -10.09 12.67
N LEU A 119 -1.82 -9.72 12.50
CA LEU A 119 -2.44 -9.45 11.20
C LEU A 119 -2.39 -7.96 10.81
N GLN A 120 -1.95 -7.08 11.72
CA GLN A 120 -1.84 -5.65 11.43
C GLN A 120 -0.66 -5.37 10.49
N ALA A 121 -0.92 -4.63 9.42
CA ALA A 121 0.10 -4.09 8.51
C ALA A 121 0.43 -2.63 8.86
N GLY A 122 1.30 -1.99 8.06
CA GLY A 122 1.67 -0.56 8.19
C GLY A 122 0.59 0.42 7.71
N VAL A 123 -0.68 0.07 7.85
CA VAL A 123 -1.83 0.87 7.37
C VAL A 123 -2.90 0.89 8.45
N LEU A 124 -3.51 2.05 8.67
CA LEU A 124 -4.65 2.21 9.57
C LEU A 124 -5.65 3.19 8.93
N SER A 125 -6.93 2.82 8.96
CA SER A 125 -8.02 3.69 8.57
C SER A 125 -8.75 4.24 9.80
N PHE A 126 -9.31 5.44 9.70
CA PHE A 126 -10.08 6.05 10.77
C PHE A 126 -11.13 7.01 10.22
N THR A 127 -12.11 7.34 11.05
CA THR A 127 -13.11 8.39 10.80
C THR A 127 -13.09 9.39 11.95
N VAL A 128 -13.61 10.60 11.68
CA VAL A 128 -13.83 11.65 12.69
C VAL A 128 -15.28 12.04 12.62
N ASP A 129 -16.02 11.97 13.72
CA ASP A 129 -17.44 12.32 13.76
C ASP A 129 -17.65 13.77 13.31
N GLY A 130 -18.65 13.94 12.45
CA GLY A 130 -19.02 15.27 11.94
C GLY A 130 -18.07 15.83 10.86
N LEU A 131 -17.05 15.09 10.43
CA LEU A 131 -16.16 15.48 9.35
C LEU A 131 -16.12 14.43 8.24
N SER A 132 -16.16 14.88 6.98
CA SER A 132 -15.89 13.99 5.86
C SER A 132 -14.41 13.58 5.84
N PRO A 133 -14.09 12.38 5.33
CA PRO A 133 -12.70 11.96 5.18
C PRO A 133 -11.84 12.95 4.36
N GLU A 134 -12.42 13.56 3.34
CA GLU A 134 -11.77 14.56 2.50
C GLU A 134 -11.41 15.81 3.31
N SER A 135 -12.34 16.34 4.10
CA SER A 135 -12.11 17.51 4.94
C SER A 135 -10.98 17.27 5.96
N VAL A 136 -10.94 16.08 6.56
CA VAL A 136 -9.85 15.70 7.48
C VAL A 136 -8.51 15.62 6.74
N ALA A 137 -8.49 15.01 5.55
CA ALA A 137 -7.26 14.90 4.76
C ALA A 137 -6.75 16.27 4.30
N GLU A 138 -7.63 17.20 3.90
CA GLU A 138 -7.27 18.57 3.55
C GLU A 138 -6.69 19.35 4.74
N GLU A 139 -7.32 19.27 5.90
CA GLU A 139 -6.84 19.91 7.11
C GLU A 139 -5.50 19.37 7.57
N MET A 140 -5.26 18.06 7.37
CA MET A 140 -3.96 17.45 7.60
C MET A 140 -2.91 17.92 6.58
N ALA A 141 -3.28 18.02 5.30
CA ALA A 141 -2.39 18.49 4.25
C ALA A 141 -1.90 19.92 4.50
N LYS A 142 -2.76 20.81 5.01
CA LYS A 142 -2.37 22.19 5.45
C LYS A 142 -1.30 22.17 6.55
N ARG A 143 -1.17 21.08 7.28
CA ARG A 143 -0.16 20.86 8.34
C ARG A 143 1.03 20.05 7.87
N GLY A 144 1.15 19.81 6.55
CA GLY A 144 2.24 19.04 5.95
C GLY A 144 2.12 17.52 6.11
N ILE A 145 0.93 17.00 6.46
CA ILE A 145 0.68 15.57 6.67
C ILE A 145 -0.16 15.03 5.52
N ALA A 146 0.44 14.20 4.67
CA ALA A 146 -0.22 13.59 3.53
C ALA A 146 -0.98 12.32 3.95
N LEU A 147 -2.30 12.33 3.85
CA LEU A 147 -3.20 11.21 4.07
C LEU A 147 -4.04 10.94 2.82
N ARG A 148 -4.67 9.78 2.77
CA ARG A 148 -5.59 9.48 1.69
C ARG A 148 -7.02 9.33 2.23
N ALA A 149 -7.99 10.00 1.60
CA ALA A 149 -9.41 9.88 1.87
C ALA A 149 -10.13 8.97 0.86
N GLY A 150 -11.31 8.47 1.22
CA GLY A 150 -12.26 7.76 0.37
C GLY A 150 -12.23 6.23 0.52
N LEU A 151 -12.59 5.51 -0.55
CA LEU A 151 -12.85 4.06 -0.53
C LEU A 151 -11.61 3.19 -0.73
N HIS A 152 -10.44 3.75 -1.02
CA HIS A 152 -9.13 3.04 -1.12
C HIS A 152 -9.13 1.82 -2.07
N CYS A 153 -9.98 1.82 -3.11
CA CYS A 153 -10.20 0.68 -4.02
C CYS A 153 -10.74 -0.58 -3.31
N ALA A 154 -11.44 -0.42 -2.18
CA ALA A 154 -11.94 -1.52 -1.35
C ALA A 154 -13.42 -1.33 -0.94
N PRO A 155 -14.37 -1.13 -1.89
CA PRO A 155 -15.76 -0.81 -1.56
C PRO A 155 -16.45 -1.89 -0.71
N PHE A 156 -16.10 -3.16 -0.90
CA PHE A 156 -16.65 -4.25 -0.08
C PHE A 156 -16.19 -4.20 1.38
N ALA A 157 -14.94 -3.80 1.63
CA ALA A 157 -14.48 -3.59 3.01
C ALA A 157 -15.25 -2.46 3.68
N HIS A 158 -15.47 -1.34 2.99
CA HIS A 158 -16.27 -0.23 3.50
C HIS A 158 -17.73 -0.60 3.73
N LYS A 159 -18.31 -1.46 2.88
CA LYS A 159 -19.65 -2.02 3.11
C LYS A 159 -19.70 -2.86 4.38
N THR A 160 -18.68 -3.69 4.62
CA THR A 160 -18.61 -4.57 5.79
C THR A 160 -18.50 -3.79 7.10
N VAL A 161 -17.70 -2.72 7.11
CA VAL A 161 -17.48 -1.91 8.33
C VAL A 161 -18.42 -0.71 8.46
N GLY A 162 -19.36 -0.55 7.50
CA GLY A 162 -20.41 0.49 7.58
C GLY A 162 -19.92 1.91 7.28
N THR A 163 -18.87 2.08 6.50
CA THR A 163 -18.31 3.40 6.16
C THR A 163 -18.62 3.85 4.72
N LEU A 164 -19.62 3.24 4.06
CA LEU A 164 -20.17 3.76 2.81
C LEU A 164 -21.18 4.88 3.11
N PRO A 165 -21.33 5.85 2.17
CA PRO A 165 -20.60 6.02 0.92
C PRO A 165 -19.25 6.74 1.04
N ASP A 166 -18.97 7.41 2.15
CA ASP A 166 -17.89 8.40 2.29
C ASP A 166 -16.50 7.76 2.40
N GLY A 167 -16.40 6.53 2.90
CA GLY A 167 -15.13 5.86 3.11
C GLY A 167 -14.46 6.25 4.43
N THR A 168 -13.13 6.31 4.44
CA THR A 168 -12.33 6.63 5.63
C THR A 168 -11.11 7.48 5.25
N VAL A 169 -10.47 8.06 6.25
CA VAL A 169 -9.10 8.56 6.12
C VAL A 169 -8.14 7.40 6.37
N ARG A 170 -7.14 7.25 5.52
CA ARG A 170 -6.10 6.21 5.65
C ARG A 170 -4.73 6.82 5.90
N LEU A 171 -4.12 6.41 7.00
CA LEU A 171 -2.71 6.61 7.29
C LEU A 171 -1.94 5.37 6.85
N SER A 172 -0.82 5.58 6.17
CA SER A 172 0.10 4.51 5.77
C SER A 172 1.51 4.88 6.19
N VAL A 173 2.22 3.95 6.80
CA VAL A 173 3.61 4.12 7.24
C VAL A 173 4.53 3.18 6.47
N SER A 174 5.80 3.54 6.40
CA SER A 174 6.84 2.82 5.68
C SER A 174 8.11 2.72 6.52
N ALA A 175 9.17 2.13 5.94
CA ALA A 175 10.49 2.06 6.57
C ALA A 175 11.11 3.43 6.87
N PHE A 176 10.61 4.51 6.26
CA PHE A 176 11.17 5.86 6.37
C PHE A 176 10.50 6.73 7.42
N ASN A 177 9.32 6.32 7.92
CA ASN A 177 8.60 7.10 8.91
C ASN A 177 9.21 6.99 10.30
N ARG A 178 9.06 8.03 11.11
CA ARG A 178 9.60 8.16 12.46
C ARG A 178 8.48 8.31 13.49
N GLU A 179 8.75 7.98 14.74
CA GLU A 179 7.80 8.17 15.84
C GLU A 179 7.38 9.63 16.00
N SER A 180 8.30 10.59 15.82
CA SER A 180 8.00 12.02 15.90
C SER A 180 6.97 12.49 14.86
N GLU A 181 6.90 11.84 13.69
CA GLU A 181 5.88 12.13 12.68
C GLU A 181 4.52 11.63 13.14
N ILE A 182 4.47 10.49 13.83
CA ILE A 182 3.24 9.98 14.46
C ILE A 182 2.75 10.91 15.55
N ASP A 183 3.65 11.45 16.39
CA ASP A 183 3.29 12.42 17.43
C ASP A 183 2.73 13.70 16.82
N THR A 184 3.34 14.19 15.74
CA THR A 184 2.85 15.35 14.98
C THR A 184 1.47 15.07 14.37
N PHE A 185 1.27 13.88 13.79
CA PHE A 185 -0.03 13.44 13.29
C PHE A 185 -1.10 13.45 14.40
N LEU A 186 -0.82 12.80 15.53
CA LEU A 186 -1.78 12.70 16.63
C LEU A 186 -2.13 14.06 17.24
N SER A 187 -1.15 14.96 17.39
CA SER A 187 -1.39 16.32 17.89
C SER A 187 -2.25 17.13 16.91
N SER A 188 -1.98 17.03 15.62
CA SER A 188 -2.74 17.67 14.55
C SER A 188 -4.18 17.14 14.49
N LEU A 189 -4.37 15.83 14.57
CA LEU A 189 -5.70 15.21 14.57
C LEU A 189 -6.52 15.63 15.79
N ARG A 190 -5.89 15.69 16.96
CA ARG A 190 -6.56 16.18 18.18
C ARG A 190 -7.06 17.62 18.03
N ALA A 191 -6.26 18.49 17.42
CA ALA A 191 -6.65 19.87 17.16
C ALA A 191 -7.84 19.96 16.18
N ILE A 192 -7.85 19.13 15.12
CA ILE A 192 -8.94 19.07 14.13
C ILE A 192 -10.23 18.57 14.81
N ALA A 193 -10.16 17.45 15.53
CA ALA A 193 -11.32 16.89 16.21
C ALA A 193 -11.89 17.82 17.30
N ALA A 194 -11.05 18.56 18.03
CA ALA A 194 -11.49 19.52 19.03
C ALA A 194 -12.14 20.78 18.43
N GLY A 195 -11.79 21.16 17.20
CA GLY A 195 -12.43 22.27 16.48
C GLY A 195 -13.91 22.03 16.17
N GLN A 196 -14.32 20.77 16.03
CA GLN A 196 -15.73 20.38 15.81
C GLN A 196 -16.59 20.44 17.08
N ALA A 197 -16.00 20.28 18.24
CA ALA A 197 -16.77 20.32 19.51
C ALA A 197 -17.24 21.76 19.89
N LYS A 198 -16.88 22.77 19.10
CA LYS A 198 -17.20 24.18 19.33
C LYS A 198 -18.21 24.79 18.37
N ASN A 199 -18.65 24.03 17.37
CA ASN A 199 -19.72 24.40 16.43
C ASN A 199 -20.95 23.52 16.65
#